data_bca4be58af547f4767abd17cea7bad53
#
_entry.id   bca4be58af547f4767abd17cea7bad53
#
_cell.length_a   1.000
_cell.length_b   1.000
_cell.length_c   1.000
_cell.angle_alpha   90.00
_cell.angle_beta   90.00
_cell.angle_gamma   90.00
#
_symmetry.space_group_name_H-M   'P 1'
#
loop_
_entity.id
_entity.type
_entity.pdbx_description
1 polymer ?
#
loop_
_entity_poly.entity_id
_entity_poly.type
_entity_poly.pdbx_seq_one_letter_code
_entity_poly.pdbx_strand_id
1 'polypeptide(L)' 'MSAFKNVVDKLRNLETERRNLLLEIEELKKMADSKAKALENEVSMLREEVKSLRVLLGTGEPELPPEPKRKK' A
#
# COMPACT_ATOMS: atom_id res chain seq x y z
N MET A 1 48.14 -6.83 4.09
CA MET A 1 47.87 -7.60 3.97
C MET A 1 46.58 -8.05 3.68
N SER A 2 46.41 -9.17 3.34
CA SER A 2 45.17 -9.61 2.84
C SER A 2 44.09 -9.59 3.86
N ALA A 3 44.37 -9.83 5.10
CA ALA A 3 43.33 -9.86 6.08
C ALA A 3 42.62 -8.52 6.20
N PHE A 4 43.39 -7.47 6.19
CA PHE A 4 42.86 -6.16 6.32
C PHE A 4 42.04 -5.83 5.09
N LYS A 5 42.55 -6.16 3.92
CA LYS A 5 41.86 -5.89 2.72
C LYS A 5 40.53 -6.64 2.67
N ASN A 6 40.52 -7.86 3.14
CA ASN A 6 39.28 -8.64 3.16
C ASN A 6 38.23 -7.99 4.04
N VAL A 7 38.64 -7.45 5.15
CA VAL A 7 37.71 -6.81 6.03
C VAL A 7 37.13 -5.58 5.36
N VAL A 8 37.98 -4.81 4.70
CA VAL A 8 37.52 -3.62 4.04
C VAL A 8 36.56 -3.97 2.93
N ASP A 9 36.88 -5.01 2.18
CA ASP A 9 36.00 -5.42 1.09
C ASP A 9 34.66 -5.86 1.64
N LYS A 10 34.66 -6.58 2.73
CA LYS A 10 33.45 -7.03 3.30
C LYS A 10 32.60 -5.87 3.76
N LEU A 11 33.22 -4.90 4.37
CA LEU A 11 32.48 -3.74 4.80
C LEU A 11 31.84 -3.02 3.64
N ARG A 12 32.55 -2.92 2.54
CA ARG A 12 32.01 -2.27 1.38
C ARG A 12 30.84 -3.03 0.85
N ASN A 13 30.96 -4.35 0.80
CA ASN A 13 29.87 -5.16 0.30
C ASN A 13 28.65 -5.03 1.19
N LEU A 14 28.87 -5.00 2.47
CA LEU A 14 27.75 -4.88 3.39
C LEU A 14 27.07 -3.54 3.23
N GLU A 15 27.84 -2.50 2.99
CA GLU A 15 27.26 -1.20 2.79
C GLU A 15 26.44 -1.15 1.53
N THR A 16 26.93 -1.78 0.48
CA THR A 16 26.20 -1.81 -0.76
C THR A 16 24.90 -2.58 -0.58
N GLU A 17 24.97 -3.69 0.12
CA GLU A 17 23.78 -4.46 0.34
C GLU A 17 22.76 -3.69 1.15
N ARG A 18 23.25 -2.99 2.14
CA ARG A 18 22.36 -2.22 2.97
C ARG A 18 21.65 -1.17 2.14
N ARG A 19 22.39 -0.51 1.28
CA ARG A 19 21.81 0.50 0.44
C ARG A 19 20.77 -0.08 -0.50
N ASN A 20 21.08 -1.23 -1.08
CA ASN A 20 20.14 -1.88 -1.98
C ASN A 20 18.87 -2.27 -1.27
N LEU A 21 19.03 -2.79 -0.06
CA LEU A 21 17.84 -3.18 0.69
C LEU A 21 16.97 -1.99 1.04
N LEU A 22 17.60 -0.87 1.36
CA LEU A 22 16.83 0.32 1.65
C LEU A 22 16.05 0.79 0.44
N LEU A 23 16.67 0.69 -0.72
CA LEU A 23 15.99 1.08 -1.93
C LEU A 23 14.82 0.16 -2.21
N GLU A 24 15.01 -1.11 -1.96
CA GLU A 24 13.93 -2.06 -2.18
C GLU A 24 12.78 -1.78 -1.25
N ILE A 25 13.09 -1.46 -0.01
CA ILE A 25 12.05 -1.16 0.93
C ILE A 25 11.26 0.05 0.49
N GLU A 26 11.96 1.06 -0.02
CA GLU A 26 11.30 2.22 -0.49
C GLU A 26 10.39 1.94 -1.66
N GLU A 27 10.84 1.10 -2.54
CA GLU A 27 10.03 0.73 -3.66
C GLU A 27 8.80 -0.03 -3.22
N LEU A 28 8.97 -0.94 -2.29
CA LEU A 28 7.84 -1.70 -1.79
C LEU A 28 6.82 -0.78 -1.13
N LYS A 29 7.31 0.24 -0.46
CA LYS A 29 6.39 1.18 0.16
C LYS A 29 5.58 1.92 -0.88
N LYS A 30 6.23 2.33 -1.95
CA LYS A 30 5.53 3.02 -2.99
C LYS A 30 4.47 2.14 -3.60
N MET A 31 4.82 0.88 -3.83
CA MET A 31 3.87 -0.02 -4.43
C MET A 31 2.69 -0.25 -3.51
N ALA A 32 2.96 -0.36 -2.23
CA ALA A 32 1.89 -0.57 -1.28
C ALA A 32 0.96 0.63 -1.26
N ASP A 33 1.53 1.82 -1.32
CA ASP A 33 0.71 3.02 -1.33
C ASP A 33 -0.15 3.09 -2.57
N SER A 34 0.42 2.75 -3.71
CA SER A 34 -0.33 2.79 -4.94
C SER A 34 -1.48 1.81 -4.90
N LYS A 35 -1.22 0.62 -4.40
CA LYS A 35 -2.27 -0.36 -4.33
C LYS A 35 -3.36 0.05 -3.37
N ALA A 36 -2.96 0.64 -2.26
CA ALA A 36 -3.94 1.07 -1.29
C ALA A 36 -4.86 2.12 -1.92
N LYS A 37 -4.27 3.04 -2.68
CA LYS A 37 -5.07 4.05 -3.33
C LYS A 37 -5.99 3.46 -4.37
N ALA A 38 -5.49 2.51 -5.13
CA ALA A 38 -6.31 1.88 -6.15
C ALA A 38 -7.49 1.17 -5.51
N LEU A 39 -7.23 0.50 -4.38
CA LEU A 39 -8.30 -0.20 -3.71
C LEU A 39 -9.33 0.77 -3.16
N GLU A 40 -8.86 1.88 -2.62
CA GLU A 40 -9.78 2.88 -2.11
C GLU A 40 -10.68 3.41 -3.20
N ASN A 41 -10.09 3.63 -4.37
CA ASN A 41 -10.87 4.12 -5.48
C ASN A 41 -11.90 3.09 -5.90
N GLU A 42 -11.50 1.84 -5.93
CA GLU A 42 -12.43 0.81 -6.30
C GLU A 42 -13.58 0.71 -5.32
N VAL A 43 -13.28 0.81 -4.06
CA VAL A 43 -14.32 0.73 -3.07
C VAL A 43 -15.29 1.89 -3.25
N SER A 44 -14.75 3.07 -3.51
CA SER A 44 -15.60 4.23 -3.73
C SER A 44 -16.51 4.03 -4.93
N MET A 45 -15.95 3.49 -5.99
CA MET A 45 -16.76 3.28 -7.16
C MET A 45 -17.84 2.26 -6.92
N LEU A 46 -17.51 1.22 -6.20
CA LEU A 46 -18.50 0.21 -5.91
C LEU A 46 -19.62 0.78 -5.07
N ARG A 47 -19.26 1.66 -4.14
CA ARG A 47 -20.26 2.27 -3.32
C ARG A 47 -21.20 3.09 -4.15
N GLU A 48 -20.64 3.82 -5.10
CA GLU A 48 -21.48 4.63 -5.95
C GLU A 48 -22.38 3.77 -6.80
N GLU A 49 -21.86 2.67 -7.27
CA GLU A 49 -22.66 1.79 -8.08
C GLU A 49 -23.81 1.19 -7.28
N VAL A 50 -23.53 0.81 -6.08
CA VAL A 50 -24.57 0.24 -5.26
C VAL A 50 -25.65 1.28 -5.02
N LYS A 51 -25.24 2.52 -4.78
CA LYS A 51 -26.22 3.56 -4.59
C LYS A 51 -27.07 3.76 -5.81
N SER A 52 -26.43 3.77 -6.98
CA SER A 52 -27.18 3.94 -8.19
C SER A 52 -28.18 2.82 -8.39
N LEU A 53 -27.74 1.61 -8.12
CA LEU A 53 -28.62 0.48 -8.29
C LEU A 53 -29.82 0.58 -7.37
N ARG A 54 -29.59 1.02 -6.16
CA ARG A 54 -30.69 1.15 -5.24
C ARG A 54 -31.69 2.13 -5.71
N VAL A 55 -31.21 3.23 -6.24
CA VAL A 55 -32.10 4.24 -6.74
C VAL A 55 -32.87 3.68 -7.92
N LEU A 56 -32.20 3.00 -8.80
CA LEU A 56 -32.85 2.45 -9.96
C LEU A 56 -33.90 1.42 -9.59
N LEU A 57 -33.58 0.62 -8.62
CA LEU A 57 -34.52 -0.38 -8.24
C LEU A 57 -35.68 0.19 -7.43
N GLY A 58 -35.58 1.41 -7.11
CA GLY A 58 -36.64 2.03 -6.38
C GLY A 58 -36.71 1.66 -4.93
N THR A 59 -35.72 1.13 -4.40
CA THR A 59 -35.79 0.75 -3.02
C THR A 59 -35.81 2.01 -2.26
N GLY A 60 -35.42 3.03 -2.85
CA GLY A 60 -35.51 4.26 -2.20
C GLY A 60 -34.64 4.50 -1.07
N GLU A 61 -34.57 3.87 -0.14
CA GLU A 61 -33.86 4.17 0.91
C GLU A 61 -32.67 3.64 1.06
N PRO A 62 -31.75 4.13 0.79
CA PRO A 62 -30.49 3.69 0.84
C PRO A 62 -30.06 3.62 2.18
N GLU A 63 -30.62 3.03 2.98
CA GLU A 63 -30.19 2.95 4.18
C GLU A 63 -29.02 2.18 4.36
N LEU A 64 -27.93 2.46 3.97
CA LEU A 64 -26.74 1.77 4.19
C LEU A 64 -26.37 1.84 5.63
N PRO A 65 -25.94 0.81 6.17
CA PRO A 65 -25.52 0.86 7.54
C PRO A 65 -24.32 1.75 7.62
N PRO A 66 -24.20 2.44 8.66
CA PRO A 66 -23.12 3.37 8.79
C PRO A 66 -21.87 2.59 8.87
N GLU A 67 -20.84 3.11 8.35
CA GLU A 67 -19.66 2.46 8.35
C GLU A 67 -19.15 2.36 9.69
N PRO A 68 -18.45 1.40 10.05
CA PRO A 68 -17.92 1.23 11.35
C PRO A 68 -17.00 2.37 11.61
N LYS A 69 -17.18 3.01 12.67
CA LYS A 69 -16.39 4.08 12.91
C LYS A 69 -15.16 3.62 13.36
N ARG A 70 -14.23 3.97 13.01
CA ARG A 70 -13.03 3.58 13.36
C ARG A 70 -12.72 4.10 14.52
N LYS A 71 -12.76 3.93 15.43
CA LYS A 71 -12.53 4.49 16.54
C LYS A 71 -11.42 4.57 16.90
N LYS A 72 -10.95 5.08 17.23
CA LYS A 72 -9.91 5.33 17.43
C LYS A 72 -9.72 5.26 18.26
#